data_d4b19885f0913fe5f2af2ac4684b0e02
#
_entry.id   d4b19885f0913fe5f2af2ac4684b0e02
#
_cell.length_a   1.000
_cell.length_b   1.000
_cell.length_c   1.000
_cell.angle_alpha   90.00
_cell.angle_beta   90.00
_cell.angle_gamma   90.00
#
_symmetry.space_group_name_H-M   'P 1'
#
loop_
_entity.id
_entity.type
_entity.pdbx_description
1 polymer ?
#
loop_
_entity_poly.entity_id
_entity_poly.type
_entity_poly.pdbx_seq_one_letter_code
_entity_poly.pdbx_strand_id
1 'polypeptide(L)' 'MPYESVADLPDAVRKHLPPDAQHIYLEVFNSAWDGYAEHADREVIAHKVAWSAVKKQYVKRGDQWAKKERPR' A
#
# COMPACT_ATOMS: atom_id res chain seq x y z
N MET A 1 -2.92 7.69 12.00
CA MET A 1 -4.27 7.92 11.46
C MET A 1 -4.41 7.22 10.12
N PRO A 2 -5.53 6.57 9.87
CA PRO A 2 -5.76 6.05 8.53
C PRO A 2 -5.92 7.20 7.55
N TYR A 3 -5.71 6.90 6.29
CA TYR A 3 -5.79 7.92 5.25
C TYR A 3 -7.19 7.95 4.65
N GLU A 4 -7.70 9.15 4.36
CA GLU A 4 -9.04 9.30 3.78
C GLU A 4 -9.05 9.09 2.28
N SER A 5 -7.93 9.42 1.62
CA SER A 5 -7.83 9.29 0.17
C SER A 5 -6.40 9.05 -0.24
N VAL A 6 -6.21 8.65 -1.51
CA VAL A 6 -4.86 8.42 -2.03
C VAL A 6 -4.02 9.69 -1.99
N ALA A 7 -4.65 10.86 -2.05
CA ALA A 7 -3.91 12.12 -1.97
C ALA A 7 -3.25 12.32 -0.61
N ASP A 8 -3.76 11.65 0.42
CA ASP A 8 -3.22 11.75 1.77
C ASP A 8 -2.07 10.80 2.04
N LEU A 9 -1.80 9.87 1.12
CA LEU A 9 -0.71 8.92 1.29
C LEU A 9 0.64 9.64 1.31
N PRO A 10 1.65 9.07 1.98
CA PRO A 10 3.00 9.66 1.98
C PRO A 10 3.53 9.84 0.57
N ASP A 11 4.32 10.88 0.37
CA ASP A 11 4.90 11.17 -0.94
C ASP A 11 5.68 9.99 -1.51
N ALA A 12 6.42 9.29 -0.67
CA ALA A 12 7.19 8.13 -1.11
C ALA A 12 6.29 7.06 -1.74
N VAL A 13 5.09 6.90 -1.20
CA VAL A 13 4.13 5.95 -1.74
C VAL A 13 3.55 6.46 -3.06
N ARG A 14 3.10 7.71 -3.07
CA ARG A 14 2.45 8.29 -4.25
C ARG A 14 3.39 8.39 -5.44
N LYS A 15 4.65 8.72 -5.18
CA LYS A 15 5.64 8.89 -6.26
C LYS A 15 5.97 7.58 -6.95
N HIS A 16 5.95 6.48 -6.23
CA HIS A 16 6.41 5.20 -6.76
C HIS A 16 5.30 4.29 -7.26
N LEU A 17 4.06 4.53 -6.83
CA LEU A 17 2.96 3.64 -7.17
C LEU A 17 2.01 4.28 -8.19
N PRO A 18 1.58 3.52 -9.22
CA PRO A 18 0.52 4.00 -10.10
C PRO A 18 -0.79 4.12 -9.34
N PRO A 19 -1.78 4.85 -9.88
CA PRO A 19 -3.04 5.10 -9.17
C PRO A 19 -3.72 3.85 -8.62
N ASP A 20 -3.77 2.78 -9.42
CA ASP A 20 -4.41 1.54 -8.97
C ASP A 20 -3.70 0.94 -7.77
N ALA A 21 -2.36 0.96 -7.78
CA ALA A 21 -1.59 0.46 -6.65
C ALA A 21 -1.76 1.35 -5.42
N GLN A 22 -1.91 2.65 -5.61
CA GLN A 22 -2.18 3.56 -4.51
C GLN A 22 -3.51 3.23 -3.83
N HIS A 23 -4.53 2.89 -4.60
CA HIS A 23 -5.82 2.48 -4.03
C HIS A 23 -5.70 1.19 -3.23
N ILE A 24 -4.93 0.23 -3.72
CA ILE A 24 -4.69 -1.01 -2.99
C ILE A 24 -4.00 -0.70 -1.67
N TYR A 25 -2.97 0.14 -1.72
CA TYR A 25 -2.24 0.53 -0.52
C TYR A 25 -3.17 1.19 0.50
N LEU A 26 -3.99 2.13 0.04
CA LEU A 26 -4.92 2.85 0.88
C LEU A 26 -5.89 1.90 1.59
N GLU A 27 -6.53 1.04 0.81
CA GLU A 27 -7.53 0.11 1.36
C GLU A 27 -6.92 -0.85 2.37
N VAL A 28 -5.79 -1.43 2.02
CA VAL A 28 -5.15 -2.41 2.89
C VAL A 28 -4.58 -1.74 4.13
N PHE A 29 -3.99 -0.55 3.97
CA PHE A 29 -3.48 0.19 5.12
C PHE A 29 -4.60 0.49 6.11
N ASN A 30 -5.72 1.01 5.62
CA ASN A 30 -6.82 1.37 6.50
C ASN A 30 -7.43 0.14 7.18
N SER A 31 -7.54 -0.95 6.45
CA SER A 31 -8.05 -2.20 7.01
C SER A 31 -7.11 -2.74 8.10
N ALA A 32 -5.80 -2.71 7.85
CA ALA A 32 -4.83 -3.17 8.83
C ALA A 32 -4.79 -2.24 10.05
N TRP A 33 -4.93 -0.93 9.82
CA TRP A 33 -4.99 0.03 10.91
C TRP A 33 -6.09 -0.33 11.91
N ASP A 34 -7.27 -0.68 11.41
CA ASP A 34 -8.37 -1.09 12.25
C ASP A 34 -8.13 -2.47 12.87
N GLY A 35 -7.58 -3.40 12.10
CA GLY A 35 -7.36 -4.76 12.55
C GLY A 35 -6.31 -4.88 13.65
N TYR A 36 -5.34 -3.97 13.66
CA TYR A 36 -4.27 -3.96 14.67
C TYR A 36 -4.41 -2.79 15.64
N ALA A 37 -5.63 -2.35 15.91
CA ALA A 37 -5.89 -1.15 16.70
C ALA A 37 -5.25 -1.17 18.08
N GLU A 38 -5.08 -2.35 18.66
CA GLU A 38 -4.53 -2.48 20.01
C GLU A 38 -3.01 -2.63 20.04
N HIS A 39 -2.38 -2.72 18.88
CA HIS A 39 -0.93 -2.86 18.81
C HIS A 39 -0.25 -1.49 18.84
N ALA A 40 0.81 -1.39 19.64
CA ALA A 40 1.57 -0.14 19.72
C ALA A 40 2.22 0.20 18.36
N ASP A 41 2.58 -0.82 17.58
CA ASP A 41 3.24 -0.66 16.29
C ASP A 41 2.27 -0.70 15.13
N ARG A 42 0.99 -0.38 15.35
CA ARG A 42 -0.03 -0.54 14.31
C ARG A 42 0.31 0.19 13.02
N GLU A 43 0.93 1.35 13.10
CA GLU A 43 1.31 2.10 11.90
C GLU A 43 2.36 1.35 11.09
N VAL A 44 3.39 0.83 11.74
CA VAL A 44 4.43 0.05 11.07
C VAL A 44 3.83 -1.22 10.47
N ILE A 45 2.99 -1.91 11.22
CA ILE A 45 2.33 -3.13 10.75
C ILE A 45 1.45 -2.82 9.54
N ALA A 46 0.67 -1.74 9.60
CA ALA A 46 -0.22 -1.37 8.50
C ALA A 46 0.56 -1.07 7.22
N HIS A 47 1.70 -0.36 7.33
CA HIS A 47 2.54 -0.12 6.17
C HIS A 47 3.11 -1.42 5.58
N LYS A 48 3.57 -2.33 6.43
CA LYS A 48 4.10 -3.61 5.96
C LYS A 48 3.03 -4.44 5.25
N VAL A 49 1.84 -4.48 5.81
CA VAL A 49 0.74 -5.23 5.21
C VAL A 49 0.33 -4.60 3.88
N ALA A 50 0.25 -3.27 3.83
CA ALA A 50 -0.10 -2.57 2.60
C ALA A 50 0.93 -2.82 1.49
N TRP A 51 2.22 -2.71 1.79
CA TRP A 51 3.26 -3.00 0.81
C TRP A 51 3.23 -4.46 0.36
N SER A 52 2.97 -5.38 1.28
CA SER A 52 2.85 -6.79 0.94
C SER A 52 1.72 -7.02 -0.07
N ALA A 53 0.59 -6.36 0.13
CA ALA A 53 -0.54 -6.48 -0.78
C ALA A 53 -0.21 -5.91 -2.17
N VAL A 54 0.48 -4.78 -2.21
CA VAL A 54 0.92 -4.19 -3.48
C VAL A 54 1.87 -5.14 -4.21
N LYS A 55 2.82 -5.71 -3.49
CA LYS A 55 3.83 -6.61 -4.07
C LYS A 55 3.22 -7.88 -4.67
N LYS A 56 2.04 -8.26 -4.22
CA LYS A 56 1.36 -9.43 -4.80
C LYS A 56 0.86 -9.17 -6.20
N GLN A 57 0.54 -7.91 -6.52
CA GLN A 57 -0.03 -7.56 -7.82
C GLN A 57 0.89 -6.70 -8.68
N TYR A 58 1.92 -6.13 -8.09
CA TYR A 58 2.83 -5.23 -8.77
C TYR A 58 4.27 -5.65 -8.56
N VAL A 59 5.13 -5.33 -9.52
CA VAL A 59 6.55 -5.61 -9.44
C VAL A 59 7.32 -4.31 -9.66
N LYS A 60 8.39 -4.13 -8.90
CA LYS A 60 9.23 -2.95 -9.02
C LYS A 60 10.11 -3.07 -10.26
N ARG A 61 10.07 -2.05 -11.12
CA ARG A 61 10.91 -1.96 -12.31
C ARG A 61 11.62 -0.60 -12.27
N GLY A 62 12.90 -0.64 -11.97
CA GLY A 62 13.65 0.59 -11.75
C GLY A 62 13.07 1.34 -10.55
N ASP A 63 12.64 2.57 -10.78
CA ASP A 63 12.09 3.41 -9.71
C ASP A 63 10.57 3.35 -9.62
N GLN A 64 9.93 2.54 -10.46
CA GLN A 64 8.47 2.51 -10.51
C GLN A 64 7.92 1.11 -10.35
N TRP A 65 6.69 1.04 -9.89
CA TRP A 65 5.95 -0.21 -9.76
C TRP A 65 5.01 -0.38 -10.94
N ALA A 66 5.02 -1.57 -11.52
CA ALA A 66 4.18 -1.91 -12.65
C ALA A 66 3.36 -3.14 -12.33
N LYS A 67 2.15 -3.20 -12.88
CA LYS A 67 1.27 -4.33 -12.65
C LYS A 67 1.90 -5.59 -13.22
N LYS A 68 1.89 -6.67 -12.44
CA LYS A 68 2.42 -7.95 -12.89
C LYS A 68 1.56 -8.51 -14.00
N GLU A 69 2.23 -9.05 -15.02
CA GLU A 69 1.52 -9.81 -16.04
C GLU A 69 1.24 -11.20 -15.49
N ARG A 70 0.03 -11.67 -15.71
CA ARG A 70 -0.32 -13.00 -15.28
C ARG A 70 -0.05 -13.98 -16.40
N PRO A 71 0.71 -15.04 -16.17
CA PRO A 71 0.87 -16.08 -17.15
C PRO A 71 -0.48 -16.78 -17.36
N ARG A 72 -0.68 -17.23 -18.56
CA ARG A 72 -1.90 -17.94 -18.88
C ARG A 72 -1.68 -19.44 -18.85
#